data_77fc92366ff3783a17095c2d108cac68
#
_entry.id   77fc92366ff3783a17095c2d108cac68
#
_cell.length_a   1.000
_cell.length_b   1.000
_cell.length_c   1.000
_cell.angle_alpha   90.00
_cell.angle_beta   90.00
_cell.angle_gamma   90.00
#
_symmetry.space_group_name_H-M   'P 1'
#
loop_
_entity.id
_entity.type
_entity.pdbx_description
1 polymer ?
#
loop_
_entity_poly.entity_id
_entity_poly.type
_entity_poly.pdbx_seq_one_letter_code
_entity_poly.pdbx_strand_id
1 'polypeptide(L)'
;MIISHIKTVIFSPNLADTICATLDENIRNTSSLSSGLSCVLLLSGENGIQRAADKVTAMNEGRVMGGAIYCSINGQQVASLAEILLNPKVSNSSTLDSCTCCIVKPHAVKMNDFGKILDVIISQGYDVSAIQSINFTKVQAEEFYEVYKGVIPDYSDHVVQLCSGLSIALELRAEDAVPTFRLTAGPWDVEMAKELRPESLRAKFGVDKVRSAIHCTDLPVDAVAECEYVFRILSS
;
A
#
# COMPACT_ATOMS: atom_id res chain seq x y z
N MET A 1 -14.71 -8.90 0.11
CA MET A 1 -13.35 -9.18 0.63
C MET A 1 -12.72 -7.86 1.03
N ILE A 2 -12.01 -7.85 2.14
CA ILE A 2 -11.32 -6.68 2.70
C ILE A 2 -9.83 -7.00 2.69
N ILE A 3 -8.99 -6.02 2.37
CA ILE A 3 -7.53 -6.16 2.51
C ILE A 3 -7.21 -6.12 4.00
N SER A 4 -6.66 -7.21 4.52
CA SER A 4 -6.17 -7.31 5.91
C SER A 4 -4.67 -6.98 5.99
N HIS A 5 -3.94 -7.33 4.94
CA HIS A 5 -2.52 -7.02 4.79
C HIS A 5 -2.16 -6.87 3.31
N ILE A 6 -1.24 -5.95 3.02
CA ILE A 6 -0.63 -5.82 1.70
C ILE A 6 0.85 -5.45 1.88
N LYS A 7 1.72 -6.06 1.07
CA LYS A 7 3.16 -5.79 1.08
C LYS A 7 3.75 -6.10 -0.29
N THR A 8 4.65 -5.27 -0.76
CA THR A 8 5.47 -5.58 -1.93
C THR A 8 6.84 -6.10 -1.50
N VAL A 9 7.35 -7.10 -2.19
CA VAL A 9 8.58 -7.82 -1.88
C VAL A 9 9.31 -8.17 -3.17
N ILE A 10 10.65 -8.18 -3.12
CA ILE A 10 11.48 -8.83 -4.13
C ILE A 10 11.96 -10.14 -3.50
N PHE A 11 11.47 -11.27 -4.00
CA PHE A 11 11.79 -12.57 -3.43
C PHE A 11 13.19 -13.02 -3.81
N SER A 12 13.95 -13.52 -2.82
CA SER A 12 15.13 -14.31 -3.12
C SER A 12 14.74 -15.65 -3.76
N PRO A 13 15.61 -16.28 -4.56
CA PRO A 13 15.32 -17.59 -5.16
C PRO A 13 14.87 -18.64 -4.12
N ASN A 14 15.55 -18.74 -2.99
CA ASN A 14 15.20 -19.70 -1.92
C ASN A 14 13.82 -19.44 -1.32
N LEU A 15 13.43 -18.16 -1.15
CA LEU A 15 12.10 -17.79 -0.65
C LEU A 15 11.02 -18.07 -1.68
N ALA A 16 11.30 -17.81 -2.96
CA ALA A 16 10.41 -18.14 -4.06
C ALA A 16 10.16 -19.66 -4.16
N ASP A 17 11.20 -20.49 -4.00
CA ASP A 17 11.08 -21.94 -3.96
C ASP A 17 10.19 -22.41 -2.79
N THR A 18 10.38 -21.84 -1.61
CA THR A 18 9.58 -22.14 -0.42
C THR A 18 8.10 -21.78 -0.63
N ILE A 19 7.82 -20.63 -1.23
CA ILE A 19 6.47 -20.16 -1.54
C ILE A 19 5.80 -21.11 -2.54
N CYS A 20 6.50 -21.45 -3.64
CA CYS A 20 5.99 -22.36 -4.65
C CYS A 20 5.68 -23.75 -4.09
N ALA A 21 6.56 -24.30 -3.27
CA ALA A 21 6.34 -25.58 -2.60
C ALA A 21 5.12 -25.56 -1.65
N THR A 22 4.83 -24.39 -1.06
CA THR A 22 3.67 -24.22 -0.18
C THR A 22 2.36 -24.08 -0.96
N LEU A 23 2.40 -23.43 -2.13
CA LEU A 23 1.21 -23.22 -2.96
C LEU A 23 0.77 -24.49 -3.69
N ASP A 24 1.67 -25.12 -4.45
CA ASP A 24 1.44 -26.36 -5.18
C ASP A 24 2.77 -26.91 -5.69
N GLU A 25 3.02 -28.21 -5.48
CA GLU A 25 4.20 -28.92 -6.00
C GLU A 25 4.33 -28.85 -7.54
N ASN A 26 3.24 -28.57 -8.24
CA ASN A 26 3.21 -28.42 -9.70
C ASN A 26 3.58 -27.01 -10.19
N ILE A 27 3.71 -26.02 -9.31
CA ILE A 27 4.18 -24.67 -9.69
C ILE A 27 5.70 -24.74 -9.95
N ARG A 28 6.07 -25.03 -11.19
CA ARG A 28 7.47 -25.22 -11.62
C ARG A 28 8.19 -23.92 -11.98
N ASN A 29 7.52 -22.77 -11.95
CA ASN A 29 8.09 -21.51 -12.43
C ASN A 29 8.48 -20.55 -11.27
N THR A 30 9.38 -21.02 -10.43
CA THR A 30 9.94 -20.21 -9.30
C THR A 30 10.69 -18.97 -9.80
N SER A 31 11.26 -19.05 -11.02
CA SER A 31 12.00 -17.94 -11.63
C SER A 31 11.12 -16.69 -11.85
N SER A 32 9.82 -16.86 -12.08
CA SER A 32 8.90 -15.74 -12.27
C SER A 32 8.67 -14.93 -10.98
N LEU A 33 8.66 -15.60 -9.81
CA LEU A 33 8.49 -14.94 -8.52
C LEU A 33 9.77 -14.20 -8.08
N SER A 34 10.95 -14.68 -8.45
CA SER A 34 12.22 -14.05 -8.11
C SER A 34 12.73 -13.06 -9.15
N SER A 35 12.02 -12.86 -10.26
CA SER A 35 12.46 -12.00 -11.37
C SER A 35 12.14 -10.51 -11.19
N GLY A 36 11.36 -10.14 -10.18
CA GLY A 36 10.95 -8.75 -10.00
C GLY A 36 10.07 -8.51 -8.79
N LEU A 37 9.40 -7.36 -8.80
CA LEU A 37 8.51 -6.93 -7.73
C LEU A 37 7.27 -7.84 -7.67
N SER A 38 7.01 -8.37 -6.49
CA SER A 38 5.81 -9.14 -6.18
C SER A 38 4.95 -8.41 -5.15
N CYS A 39 3.63 -8.46 -5.32
CA CYS A 39 2.68 -7.92 -4.36
C CYS A 39 1.97 -9.05 -3.63
N VAL A 40 2.08 -9.06 -2.32
CA VAL A 40 1.44 -10.02 -1.42
C VAL A 40 0.20 -9.38 -0.82
N LEU A 41 -0.94 -10.07 -0.91
CA LEU A 41 -2.22 -9.62 -0.37
C LEU A 41 -2.78 -10.70 0.57
N LEU A 42 -3.07 -10.33 1.81
CA LEU A 42 -3.92 -11.13 2.69
C LEU A 42 -5.32 -10.52 2.68
N LEU A 43 -6.27 -11.32 2.22
CA LEU A 43 -7.68 -10.92 2.10
C LEU A 43 -8.52 -11.67 3.12
N SER A 44 -9.46 -10.96 3.75
CA SER A 44 -10.44 -11.55 4.66
C SER A 44 -11.88 -11.31 4.17
N GLY A 45 -12.78 -12.21 4.56
CA GLY A 45 -14.19 -12.11 4.22
C GLY A 45 -14.86 -13.47 4.15
N GLU A 46 -16.18 -13.45 4.11
CA GLU A 46 -16.99 -14.65 3.97
C GLU A 46 -16.66 -15.38 2.65
N ASN A 47 -16.43 -16.69 2.71
CA ASN A 47 -15.97 -17.51 1.59
C ASN A 47 -14.74 -16.94 0.86
N GLY A 48 -13.84 -16.28 1.61
CA GLY A 48 -12.72 -15.49 1.06
C GLY A 48 -11.82 -16.29 0.14
N ILE A 49 -11.48 -17.54 0.49
CA ILE A 49 -10.61 -18.41 -0.32
C ILE A 49 -11.25 -18.69 -1.69
N GLN A 50 -12.51 -19.16 -1.72
CA GLN A 50 -13.19 -19.46 -2.98
C GLN A 50 -13.34 -18.22 -3.85
N ARG A 51 -13.76 -17.11 -3.25
CA ARG A 51 -13.93 -15.83 -3.98
C ARG A 51 -12.62 -15.27 -4.52
N ALA A 52 -11.49 -15.50 -3.83
CA ALA A 52 -10.18 -15.15 -4.34
C ALA A 52 -9.78 -16.04 -5.52
N ALA A 53 -9.97 -17.37 -5.38
CA ALA A 53 -9.66 -18.32 -6.44
C ALA A 53 -10.47 -18.04 -7.71
N ASP A 54 -11.76 -17.79 -7.62
CA ASP A 54 -12.63 -17.45 -8.76
C ASP A 54 -12.14 -16.17 -9.47
N LYS A 55 -11.75 -15.13 -8.69
CA LYS A 55 -11.20 -13.90 -9.28
C LYS A 55 -9.86 -14.11 -9.96
N VAL A 56 -8.95 -14.88 -9.35
CA VAL A 56 -7.64 -15.19 -9.95
C VAL A 56 -7.81 -16.01 -11.23
N THR A 57 -8.73 -16.97 -11.24
CA THR A 57 -9.06 -17.75 -12.46
C THR A 57 -9.53 -16.82 -13.57
N ALA A 58 -10.52 -15.96 -13.30
CA ALA A 58 -11.05 -15.01 -14.27
C ALA A 58 -9.98 -14.02 -14.77
N MET A 59 -9.06 -13.59 -13.93
CA MET A 59 -7.95 -12.71 -14.32
C MET A 59 -6.90 -13.42 -15.18
N ASN A 60 -6.69 -14.72 -14.99
CA ASN A 60 -5.73 -15.51 -15.75
C ASN A 60 -6.28 -16.00 -17.11
N GLU A 61 -7.58 -16.21 -17.24
CA GLU A 61 -8.22 -16.66 -18.51
C GLU A 61 -8.01 -15.69 -19.68
N GLY A 62 -7.79 -14.41 -19.44
CA GLY A 62 -7.50 -13.40 -20.46
C GLY A 62 -6.02 -13.17 -20.77
N ARG A 63 -5.08 -13.91 -20.15
CA ARG A 63 -3.64 -13.68 -20.28
C ARG A 63 -2.97 -14.75 -21.16
N VAL A 64 -2.26 -14.29 -22.19
CA VAL A 64 -1.51 -15.14 -23.14
C VAL A 64 -0.22 -15.70 -22.53
N MET A 65 0.26 -15.16 -21.42
CA MET A 65 1.47 -15.58 -20.71
C MET A 65 1.11 -16.09 -19.32
N GLY A 66 1.65 -17.22 -18.95
CA GLY A 66 1.37 -17.97 -17.71
C GLY A 66 1.36 -17.11 -16.44
N GLY A 67 0.40 -17.41 -15.60
CA GLY A 67 -0.08 -16.60 -14.49
C GLY A 67 1.00 -15.99 -13.59
N ALA A 68 0.98 -14.69 -13.54
CA ALA A 68 1.70 -13.92 -12.53
C ALA A 68 0.87 -13.75 -11.26
N ILE A 69 -0.30 -14.38 -11.14
CA ILE A 69 -1.19 -14.26 -9.98
C ILE A 69 -1.47 -15.66 -9.44
N TYR A 70 -1.12 -15.84 -8.17
CA TYR A 70 -1.35 -17.08 -7.42
C TYR A 70 -2.21 -16.79 -6.20
N CYS A 71 -2.99 -17.77 -5.76
CA CYS A 71 -3.74 -17.68 -4.50
C CYS A 71 -3.73 -19.03 -3.77
N SER A 72 -3.87 -18.95 -2.44
CA SER A 72 -4.08 -20.14 -1.61
C SER A 72 -5.44 -20.78 -1.87
N ILE A 73 -5.51 -22.09 -1.89
CA ILE A 73 -6.71 -22.86 -2.15
C ILE A 73 -7.35 -23.43 -0.88
N ASN A 74 -6.67 -23.33 0.27
CA ASN A 74 -7.19 -23.79 1.57
C ASN A 74 -6.59 -22.99 2.73
N GLY A 75 -7.21 -23.16 3.91
CA GLY A 75 -6.82 -22.41 5.11
C GLY A 75 -5.40 -22.72 5.63
N GLN A 76 -4.89 -23.94 5.40
CA GLN A 76 -3.56 -24.33 5.83
C GLN A 76 -2.51 -23.59 5.01
N GLN A 77 -2.68 -23.52 3.70
CA GLN A 77 -1.80 -22.71 2.82
C GLN A 77 -1.83 -21.23 3.19
N VAL A 78 -3.02 -20.67 3.49
CA VAL A 78 -3.13 -19.28 3.96
C VAL A 78 -2.29 -19.06 5.22
N ALA A 79 -2.41 -19.94 6.22
CA ALA A 79 -1.67 -19.83 7.47
C ALA A 79 -0.15 -19.93 7.24
N SER A 80 0.31 -20.93 6.49
CA SER A 80 1.74 -21.15 6.21
C SER A 80 2.33 -19.99 5.41
N LEU A 81 1.64 -19.50 4.38
CA LEU A 81 2.12 -18.36 3.59
C LEU A 81 2.09 -17.06 4.38
N ALA A 82 1.08 -16.85 5.24
CA ALA A 82 1.04 -15.68 6.11
C ALA A 82 2.22 -15.66 7.08
N GLU A 83 2.57 -16.79 7.69
CA GLU A 83 3.72 -16.93 8.58
C GLU A 83 5.04 -16.59 7.87
N ILE A 84 5.21 -17.05 6.63
CA ILE A 84 6.40 -16.79 5.82
C ILE A 84 6.45 -15.33 5.35
N LEU A 85 5.38 -14.84 4.72
CA LEU A 85 5.37 -13.59 3.97
C LEU A 85 5.18 -12.36 4.84
N LEU A 86 4.47 -12.50 5.96
CA LEU A 86 4.28 -11.41 6.92
C LEU A 86 5.36 -11.36 7.99
N ASN A 87 6.35 -12.25 7.91
CA ASN A 87 7.49 -12.22 8.82
C ASN A 87 8.24 -10.88 8.65
N PRO A 88 8.57 -10.16 9.73
CA PRO A 88 9.36 -8.93 9.67
C PRO A 88 10.71 -9.06 8.98
N LYS A 89 11.31 -10.27 9.01
CA LYS A 89 12.58 -10.56 8.32
C LYS A 89 12.48 -10.54 6.80
N VAL A 90 11.26 -10.65 6.23
CA VAL A 90 11.04 -10.50 4.80
C VAL A 90 10.93 -9.02 4.50
N SER A 91 12.00 -8.43 4.00
CA SER A 91 12.06 -7.00 3.68
C SER A 91 11.05 -6.63 2.60
N ASN A 92 10.47 -5.43 2.69
CA ASN A 92 9.71 -4.83 1.61
C ASN A 92 10.64 -4.36 0.48
N SER A 93 10.05 -3.87 -0.61
CA SER A 93 10.76 -3.47 -1.83
C SER A 93 11.16 -2.00 -1.90
N SER A 94 11.06 -1.24 -0.79
CA SER A 94 11.38 0.19 -0.79
C SER A 94 12.83 0.47 -1.20
N THR A 95 13.01 1.48 -2.03
CA THR A 95 14.32 1.88 -2.58
C THR A 95 14.88 3.11 -1.90
N LEU A 96 14.04 3.98 -1.36
CA LEU A 96 14.36 5.27 -0.73
C LEU A 96 15.12 6.23 -1.66
N ASP A 97 14.83 6.14 -2.96
CA ASP A 97 15.48 6.96 -3.98
C ASP A 97 14.46 7.65 -4.87
N SER A 98 14.64 8.95 -5.09
CA SER A 98 13.77 9.78 -5.95
C SER A 98 12.29 9.57 -5.67
N CYS A 99 11.92 9.51 -4.38
CA CYS A 99 10.62 9.05 -3.92
C CYS A 99 9.79 10.13 -3.21
N THR A 100 8.52 9.82 -3.00
CA THR A 100 7.59 10.51 -2.10
C THR A 100 6.76 9.48 -1.35
N CYS A 101 6.39 9.81 -0.11
CA CYS A 101 5.52 8.97 0.70
C CYS A 101 4.05 9.33 0.44
N CYS A 102 3.23 8.30 0.17
CA CYS A 102 1.78 8.42 0.17
C CYS A 102 1.20 7.44 1.18
N ILE A 103 0.34 7.91 2.10
CA ILE A 103 -0.39 7.01 3.01
C ILE A 103 -1.87 7.15 2.73
N VAL A 104 -2.50 6.08 2.24
CA VAL A 104 -3.95 5.98 2.14
C VAL A 104 -4.50 5.76 3.54
N LYS A 105 -5.28 6.74 4.02
CA LYS A 105 -5.77 6.82 5.40
C LYS A 105 -6.83 5.75 5.70
N PRO A 106 -7.02 5.35 6.96
CA PRO A 106 -7.91 4.26 7.35
C PRO A 106 -9.34 4.37 6.82
N HIS A 107 -9.92 5.57 6.80
CA HIS A 107 -11.28 5.73 6.29
C HIS A 107 -11.40 5.39 4.79
N ALA A 108 -10.41 5.80 3.97
CA ALA A 108 -10.42 5.49 2.54
C ALA A 108 -10.19 3.99 2.27
N VAL A 109 -9.33 3.34 3.07
CA VAL A 109 -9.15 1.88 3.03
C VAL A 109 -10.46 1.17 3.41
N LYS A 110 -11.13 1.61 4.47
CA LYS A 110 -12.43 1.07 4.94
C LYS A 110 -13.54 1.24 3.91
N MET A 111 -13.53 2.33 3.13
CA MET A 111 -14.47 2.57 2.04
C MET A 111 -14.13 1.78 0.76
N ASN A 112 -13.07 0.97 0.77
CA ASN A 112 -12.56 0.21 -0.37
C ASN A 112 -12.09 1.09 -1.54
N ASP A 113 -11.64 2.31 -1.27
CA ASP A 113 -11.17 3.24 -2.30
C ASP A 113 -9.69 3.07 -2.67
N PHE A 114 -8.95 2.23 -1.91
CA PHE A 114 -7.51 2.00 -2.17
C PHE A 114 -7.22 1.63 -3.63
N GLY A 115 -7.97 0.69 -4.22
CA GLY A 115 -7.76 0.28 -5.61
C GLY A 115 -7.96 1.43 -6.60
N LYS A 116 -9.00 2.25 -6.40
CA LYS A 116 -9.27 3.43 -7.24
C LYS A 116 -8.18 4.51 -7.09
N ILE A 117 -7.69 4.71 -5.86
CA ILE A 117 -6.59 5.64 -5.56
C ILE A 117 -5.31 5.15 -6.27
N LEU A 118 -5.01 3.86 -6.18
CA LEU A 118 -3.85 3.25 -6.84
C LEU A 118 -3.95 3.37 -8.37
N ASP A 119 -5.12 3.13 -8.95
CA ASP A 119 -5.35 3.29 -10.39
C ASP A 119 -5.07 4.72 -10.86
N VAL A 120 -5.51 5.73 -10.10
CA VAL A 120 -5.20 7.14 -10.41
C VAL A 120 -3.69 7.38 -10.35
N ILE A 121 -3.00 6.89 -9.30
CA ILE A 121 -1.56 7.05 -9.13
C ILE A 121 -0.80 6.44 -10.31
N ILE A 122 -1.10 5.20 -10.66
CA ILE A 122 -0.44 4.50 -11.78
C ILE A 122 -0.74 5.19 -13.12
N SER A 123 -1.99 5.62 -13.33
CA SER A 123 -2.38 6.31 -14.57
C SER A 123 -1.69 7.66 -14.78
N GLN A 124 -1.20 8.29 -13.70
CA GLN A 124 -0.40 9.51 -13.75
C GLN A 124 1.10 9.24 -13.99
N GLY A 125 1.50 7.97 -14.13
CA GLY A 125 2.86 7.58 -14.50
C GLY A 125 3.83 7.42 -13.31
N TYR A 126 3.34 7.37 -12.07
CA TYR A 126 4.22 7.06 -10.93
C TYR A 126 4.61 5.58 -10.93
N ASP A 127 5.89 5.34 -10.67
CA ASP A 127 6.40 4.01 -10.36
C ASP A 127 6.16 3.71 -8.87
N VAL A 128 5.44 2.65 -8.58
CA VAL A 128 5.14 2.19 -7.22
C VAL A 128 6.21 1.20 -6.79
N SER A 129 7.24 1.69 -6.12
CA SER A 129 8.39 0.87 -5.69
C SER A 129 8.09 0.04 -4.45
N ALA A 130 7.25 0.54 -3.54
CA ALA A 130 6.81 -0.24 -2.37
C ALA A 130 5.37 0.07 -1.97
N ILE A 131 4.71 -0.97 -1.45
CA ILE A 131 3.40 -0.89 -0.78
C ILE A 131 3.50 -1.64 0.54
N GLN A 132 2.93 -1.08 1.60
CA GLN A 132 2.83 -1.74 2.90
C GLN A 132 1.61 -1.29 3.70
N SER A 133 0.91 -2.25 4.27
CA SER A 133 -0.17 -1.97 5.23
C SER A 133 0.40 -1.72 6.63
N ILE A 134 -0.17 -0.76 7.35
CA ILE A 134 0.26 -0.36 8.69
C ILE A 134 -0.96 -0.07 9.56
N ASN A 135 -0.94 -0.57 10.78
CA ASN A 135 -1.83 -0.12 11.84
C ASN A 135 -1.01 0.75 12.79
N PHE A 136 -1.14 2.07 12.66
CA PHE A 136 -0.39 2.99 13.51
C PHE A 136 -0.85 2.92 14.96
N THR A 137 0.09 2.78 15.89
CA THR A 137 -0.14 3.11 17.30
C THR A 137 -0.18 4.62 17.47
N LYS A 138 -0.72 5.09 18.60
CA LYS A 138 -0.77 6.54 18.89
C LYS A 138 0.62 7.17 18.88
N VAL A 139 1.61 6.50 19.47
CA VAL A 139 3.00 6.99 19.52
C VAL A 139 3.56 7.12 18.11
N GLN A 140 3.43 6.11 17.28
CA GLN A 140 3.89 6.11 15.90
C GLN A 140 3.21 7.19 15.04
N ALA A 141 1.90 7.42 15.25
CA ALA A 141 1.17 8.48 14.54
C ALA A 141 1.61 9.88 15.02
N GLU A 142 1.88 10.06 16.32
CA GLU A 142 2.40 11.32 16.88
C GLU A 142 3.82 11.60 16.37
N GLU A 143 4.69 10.59 16.28
CA GLU A 143 6.03 10.69 15.71
C GLU A 143 5.98 11.06 14.22
N PHE A 144 5.15 10.35 13.45
CA PHE A 144 5.00 10.61 12.01
C PHE A 144 4.48 12.02 11.72
N TYR A 145 3.57 12.53 12.56
CA TYR A 145 2.98 13.87 12.43
C TYR A 145 3.66 14.94 13.29
N GLU A 146 4.83 14.67 13.88
CA GLU A 146 5.49 15.62 14.79
C GLU A 146 5.72 17.00 14.17
N VAL A 147 6.10 17.04 12.90
CA VAL A 147 6.33 18.27 12.13
C VAL A 147 5.08 19.18 12.04
N TYR A 148 3.89 18.61 12.18
CA TYR A 148 2.63 19.32 12.11
C TYR A 148 2.11 19.78 13.48
N LYS A 149 2.75 19.37 14.58
CA LYS A 149 2.33 19.67 15.93
C LYS A 149 2.43 21.18 16.20
N GLY A 150 1.30 21.79 16.56
CA GLY A 150 1.19 23.23 16.75
C GLY A 150 1.13 24.06 15.46
N VAL A 151 1.20 23.43 14.29
CA VAL A 151 1.10 24.10 12.99
C VAL A 151 -0.30 23.94 12.39
N ILE A 152 -0.85 22.74 12.42
CA ILE A 152 -2.20 22.50 11.88
C ILE A 152 -3.24 22.56 13.00
N PRO A 153 -4.40 23.16 12.75
CA PRO A 153 -5.56 22.99 13.60
C PRO A 153 -5.97 21.51 13.58
N ASP A 154 -6.63 21.05 14.65
CA ASP A 154 -7.16 19.68 14.74
C ASP A 154 -6.08 18.57 14.68
N TYR A 155 -4.81 18.89 15.05
CA TYR A 155 -3.70 17.93 15.09
C TYR A 155 -4.07 16.61 15.78
N SER A 156 -4.75 16.71 16.94
CA SER A 156 -5.18 15.54 17.71
C SER A 156 -6.13 14.64 16.91
N ASP A 157 -7.01 15.22 16.11
CA ASP A 157 -7.98 14.47 15.31
C ASP A 157 -7.29 13.75 14.15
N HIS A 158 -6.25 14.36 13.57
CA HIS A 158 -5.41 13.70 12.56
C HIS A 158 -4.68 12.49 13.11
N VAL A 159 -4.11 12.58 14.33
CA VAL A 159 -3.48 11.45 15.02
C VAL A 159 -4.51 10.35 15.29
N VAL A 160 -5.66 10.68 15.86
CA VAL A 160 -6.75 9.74 16.14
C VAL A 160 -7.22 9.06 14.84
N GLN A 161 -7.37 9.82 13.77
CA GLN A 161 -7.80 9.31 12.48
C GLN A 161 -6.78 8.31 11.90
N LEU A 162 -5.48 8.60 11.99
CA LEU A 162 -4.43 7.69 11.50
C LEU A 162 -4.38 6.38 12.30
N CYS A 163 -4.73 6.41 13.60
CA CYS A 163 -4.83 5.23 14.47
C CYS A 163 -6.16 4.48 14.35
N SER A 164 -7.14 4.96 13.56
CA SER A 164 -8.49 4.42 13.54
C SER A 164 -8.65 3.09 12.79
N GLY A 165 -7.59 2.57 12.21
CA GLY A 165 -7.58 1.30 11.47
C GLY A 165 -6.40 1.17 10.51
N LEU A 166 -6.54 0.25 9.56
CA LEU A 166 -5.52 -0.05 8.57
C LEU A 166 -5.28 1.14 7.65
N SER A 167 -4.04 1.59 7.57
CA SER A 167 -3.51 2.47 6.52
C SER A 167 -2.74 1.65 5.50
N ILE A 168 -2.63 2.15 4.27
CA ILE A 168 -1.76 1.57 3.24
C ILE A 168 -0.80 2.65 2.76
N ALA A 169 0.48 2.43 2.99
CA ALA A 169 1.55 3.30 2.54
C ALA A 169 2.10 2.86 1.19
N LEU A 170 2.47 3.83 0.37
CA LEU A 170 3.11 3.66 -0.93
C LEU A 170 4.36 4.52 -0.98
N GLU A 171 5.46 3.92 -1.44
CA GLU A 171 6.63 4.66 -1.93
C GLU A 171 6.43 4.86 -3.44
N LEU A 172 6.32 6.11 -3.84
CA LEU A 172 6.09 6.50 -5.24
C LEU A 172 7.32 7.18 -5.80
N ARG A 173 7.76 6.76 -6.98
CA ARG A 173 8.92 7.30 -7.65
C ARG A 173 8.53 8.03 -8.94
N ALA A 174 9.12 9.17 -9.14
CA ALA A 174 9.01 9.96 -10.37
C ALA A 174 10.13 11.02 -10.38
N GLU A 175 10.36 11.66 -11.52
CA GLU A 175 11.12 12.90 -11.55
C GLU A 175 10.35 13.96 -10.75
N ASP A 176 11.04 14.68 -9.85
CA ASP A 176 10.40 15.63 -8.93
C ASP A 176 9.18 15.04 -8.18
N ALA A 177 9.32 13.81 -7.64
CA ALA A 177 8.23 13.03 -7.09
C ALA A 177 7.34 13.82 -6.10
N VAL A 178 7.93 14.59 -5.19
CA VAL A 178 7.17 15.33 -4.16
C VAL A 178 6.32 16.44 -4.78
N PRO A 179 6.85 17.44 -5.49
CA PRO A 179 6.02 18.52 -6.04
C PRO A 179 4.99 17.99 -7.03
N THR A 180 5.33 16.99 -7.84
CA THR A 180 4.42 16.38 -8.81
C THR A 180 3.28 15.65 -8.12
N PHE A 181 3.59 14.83 -7.12
CA PHE A 181 2.54 14.08 -6.40
C PHE A 181 1.63 14.98 -5.57
N ARG A 182 2.13 16.10 -5.03
CA ARG A 182 1.28 17.10 -4.37
C ARG A 182 0.21 17.69 -5.31
N LEU A 183 0.50 17.81 -6.60
CA LEU A 183 -0.51 18.22 -7.59
C LEU A 183 -1.59 17.15 -7.79
N THR A 184 -1.19 15.87 -7.84
CA THR A 184 -2.12 14.73 -7.92
C THR A 184 -2.93 14.57 -6.63
N ALA A 185 -2.31 14.75 -5.47
CA ALA A 185 -2.96 14.71 -4.17
C ALA A 185 -4.03 15.81 -4.00
N GLY A 186 -3.73 17.01 -4.48
CA GLY A 186 -4.57 18.21 -4.34
C GLY A 186 -4.39 18.93 -3.00
N PRO A 187 -5.03 20.10 -2.86
CA PRO A 187 -5.01 20.88 -1.63
C PRO A 187 -5.34 20.06 -0.39
N TRP A 188 -4.77 20.45 0.75
CA TRP A 188 -5.01 19.81 2.05
C TRP A 188 -6.50 19.85 2.44
N ASP A 189 -7.13 21.02 2.27
CA ASP A 189 -8.54 21.20 2.54
C ASP A 189 -9.36 20.56 1.41
N VAL A 190 -10.22 19.62 1.75
CA VAL A 190 -11.02 18.84 0.79
C VAL A 190 -12.01 19.73 0.02
N GLU A 191 -12.58 20.75 0.67
CA GLU A 191 -13.49 21.66 -0.01
C GLU A 191 -12.74 22.53 -1.02
N MET A 192 -11.56 23.04 -0.65
CA MET A 192 -10.68 23.71 -1.60
C MET A 192 -10.22 22.78 -2.72
N ALA A 193 -9.97 21.52 -2.42
CA ALA A 193 -9.59 20.53 -3.44
C ALA A 193 -10.71 20.33 -4.46
N LYS A 194 -11.95 20.21 -4.02
CA LYS A 194 -13.12 20.07 -4.89
C LYS A 194 -13.33 21.28 -5.81
N GLU A 195 -13.06 22.48 -5.31
CA GLU A 195 -13.22 23.72 -6.09
C GLU A 195 -12.05 23.96 -7.06
N LEU A 196 -10.80 23.81 -6.57
CA LEU A 196 -9.62 24.21 -7.32
C LEU A 196 -8.99 23.07 -8.15
N ARG A 197 -9.18 21.82 -7.71
CA ARG A 197 -8.58 20.62 -8.31
C ARG A 197 -9.52 19.41 -8.21
N PRO A 198 -10.68 19.44 -8.89
CA PRO A 198 -11.72 18.41 -8.76
C PRO A 198 -11.22 17.00 -9.15
N GLU A 199 -10.18 16.91 -9.99
CA GLU A 199 -9.60 15.64 -10.42
C GLU A 199 -8.57 15.05 -9.42
N SER A 200 -8.21 15.79 -8.38
CA SER A 200 -7.22 15.34 -7.38
C SER A 200 -7.78 14.24 -6.47
N LEU A 201 -6.86 13.49 -5.85
CA LEU A 201 -7.21 12.39 -4.96
C LEU A 201 -8.04 12.87 -3.75
N ARG A 202 -7.68 14.01 -3.15
CA ARG A 202 -8.41 14.58 -2.02
C ARG A 202 -9.80 15.07 -2.39
N ALA A 203 -9.97 15.61 -3.59
CA ALA A 203 -11.28 16.02 -4.08
C ALA A 203 -12.22 14.82 -4.31
N LYS A 204 -11.69 13.73 -4.87
CA LYS A 204 -12.46 12.52 -5.21
C LYS A 204 -12.77 11.62 -4.01
N PHE A 205 -11.82 11.47 -3.10
CA PHE A 205 -11.89 10.46 -2.04
C PHE A 205 -11.89 11.05 -0.62
N GLY A 206 -11.63 12.34 -0.47
CA GLY A 206 -11.66 13.03 0.80
C GLY A 206 -13.09 13.32 1.27
N VAL A 207 -13.30 13.26 2.58
CA VAL A 207 -14.58 13.55 3.25
C VAL A 207 -14.55 14.93 3.89
N ASP A 208 -13.50 15.22 4.63
CA ASP A 208 -13.26 16.48 5.35
C ASP A 208 -11.74 16.71 5.55
N LYS A 209 -11.38 17.77 6.26
CA LYS A 209 -9.98 18.14 6.51
C LYS A 209 -9.16 17.04 7.19
N VAL A 210 -9.76 16.33 8.14
CA VAL A 210 -9.12 15.23 8.88
C VAL A 210 -9.10 13.95 8.02
N ARG A 211 -10.26 13.63 7.40
CA ARG A 211 -10.43 12.48 6.52
C ARG A 211 -10.20 12.88 5.06
N SER A 212 -9.01 13.35 4.76
CA SER A 212 -8.61 13.88 3.45
C SER A 212 -8.10 12.82 2.45
N ALA A 213 -8.51 11.58 2.62
CA ALA A 213 -8.16 10.37 1.86
C ALA A 213 -6.70 9.93 2.00
N ILE A 214 -5.76 10.80 1.74
CA ILE A 214 -4.33 10.49 1.74
C ILE A 214 -3.51 11.50 2.53
N HIS A 215 -2.37 11.03 3.07
CA HIS A 215 -1.20 11.86 3.34
C HIS A 215 -0.27 11.84 2.10
N CYS A 216 0.43 12.92 1.87
CA CYS A 216 1.56 12.98 0.93
C CYS A 216 2.65 13.86 1.52
N THR A 217 3.91 13.56 1.24
CA THR A 217 5.06 14.35 1.68
C THR A 217 4.92 15.81 1.25
N ASP A 218 5.20 16.73 2.15
CA ASP A 218 5.06 18.17 1.89
C ASP A 218 6.32 18.78 1.28
N LEU A 219 7.50 18.41 1.77
CA LEU A 219 8.77 18.97 1.33
C LEU A 219 9.70 17.87 0.78
N PRO A 220 10.43 18.13 -0.31
CA PRO A 220 11.35 17.16 -0.89
C PRO A 220 12.41 16.64 0.09
N VAL A 221 12.82 17.45 1.06
CA VAL A 221 13.81 17.06 2.08
C VAL A 221 13.29 16.00 3.06
N ASP A 222 11.97 15.88 3.24
CA ASP A 222 11.35 14.97 4.18
C ASP A 222 11.00 13.60 3.54
N ALA A 223 11.02 13.53 2.21
CA ALA A 223 10.51 12.37 1.48
C ALA A 223 11.20 11.05 1.85
N VAL A 224 12.52 11.05 1.89
CA VAL A 224 13.31 9.87 2.26
C VAL A 224 13.05 9.49 3.72
N ALA A 225 13.01 10.48 4.63
CA ALA A 225 12.77 10.23 6.05
C ALA A 225 11.37 9.66 6.31
N GLU A 226 10.32 10.17 5.67
CA GLU A 226 8.97 9.61 5.77
C GLU A 226 8.90 8.18 5.21
N CYS A 227 9.49 7.92 4.05
CA CYS A 227 9.57 6.57 3.50
C CYS A 227 10.38 5.63 4.38
N GLU A 228 11.54 6.07 4.90
CA GLU A 228 12.35 5.27 5.82
C GLU A 228 11.59 4.92 7.11
N TYR A 229 10.91 5.90 7.70
CA TYR A 229 10.09 5.67 8.87
C TYR A 229 9.05 4.56 8.64
N VAL A 230 8.30 4.66 7.55
CA VAL A 230 7.22 3.74 7.20
C VAL A 230 7.73 2.37 6.78
N PHE A 231 8.70 2.31 5.86
CA PHE A 231 9.08 1.06 5.20
C PHE A 231 10.26 0.34 5.89
N ARG A 232 10.95 0.98 6.82
CA ARG A 232 12.07 0.38 7.54
C ARG A 232 11.86 0.36 9.05
N ILE A 233 11.56 1.51 9.66
CA ILE A 233 11.45 1.61 11.12
C ILE A 233 10.20 0.90 11.61
N LEU A 234 9.03 1.16 11.00
CA LEU A 234 7.79 0.50 11.39
C LEU A 234 7.65 -0.94 10.89
N SER A 235 8.54 -1.40 10.05
CA SER A 235 8.53 -2.74 9.45
C SER A 235 9.45 -3.73 10.15
N SER A 236 10.25 -3.26 11.10
CA SER A 236 11.23 -4.05 11.86
C SER A 236 10.61 -4.83 13.02
#